data_dc5f9bfcabaa9b26e76ceff65c8ef294
#
_entry.id   dc5f9bfcabaa9b26e76ceff65c8ef294
#
_cell.length_a   1.000
_cell.length_b   1.000
_cell.length_c   1.000
_cell.angle_alpha   90.00
_cell.angle_beta   90.00
_cell.angle_gamma   90.00
#
_symmetry.space_group_name_H-M   'P 1'
#
loop_
_entity.id
_entity.type
_entity.pdbx_description
1 polymer ?
#
loop_
_entity_poly.entity_id
_entity_poly.type
_entity_poly.pdbx_seq_one_letter_code
_entity_poly.pdbx_strand_id
1 'polypeptide(L)'
;MALLPMAIITLFWKDQIGLSLTDIMLLQGMFSLSTLLWEYPSGLLSDRFGYRWSLQLASLFGILGWGWYCFADSFIQLLGAEALLGLSFAFTSGSDSALLYETLKLESREQDYSLFDGRMSGWAQAGESCGALFAGWLYALAPLTPFILQVLIYVLALVICRSLVETPTEPSLLETDFIRDARTGWRKGLLESPPLRSAILLSSLLGMASFYPVWMIQPHMQAQGVPLVWFGPIWAGANATVALFSVLSHRLRFFFGLSKLVWIWIALIAVGYAGLWLYQGLWCFLFYYLLTLMRGLQGPLLRHEIQQLVDRSCRASILSLKSLLFRLSFVATGPLIGLYADRQGLPLAFGTCGAVLLVLLIPLTRRFLAHHGGQTVPRIPVKSDKV
;
A
#
# COMPACT_ATOMS: atom_id res chain seq x y z
N MET A 1 -4.53 -4.22 -10.69
CA MET A 1 -3.77 -4.29 -11.96
C MET A 1 -2.39 -4.84 -11.67
N ALA A 2 -1.84 -5.67 -12.56
CA ALA A 2 -0.45 -6.15 -12.40
C ALA A 2 0.52 -4.97 -12.62
N LEU A 3 1.55 -4.85 -11.78
CA LEU A 3 2.57 -3.80 -11.86
C LEU A 3 3.95 -4.43 -12.10
N LEU A 4 4.27 -4.70 -13.37
CA LEU A 4 5.53 -5.33 -13.76
C LEU A 4 6.77 -4.54 -13.35
N PRO A 5 6.85 -3.19 -13.53
CA PRO A 5 8.08 -2.45 -13.23
C PRO A 5 8.44 -2.40 -11.75
N MET A 6 7.50 -2.64 -10.83
CA MET A 6 7.73 -2.44 -9.39
C MET A 6 8.93 -3.18 -8.82
N ALA A 7 9.27 -4.36 -9.36
CA ALA A 7 10.42 -5.14 -8.89
C ALA A 7 11.79 -4.56 -9.32
N ILE A 8 11.81 -3.59 -10.27
CA ILE A 8 13.05 -3.04 -10.85
C ILE A 8 13.03 -1.51 -11.01
N ILE A 9 11.94 -0.86 -10.63
CA ILE A 9 11.70 0.55 -10.95
C ILE A 9 12.75 1.48 -10.33
N THR A 10 13.19 1.19 -9.10
CA THR A 10 14.23 2.01 -8.45
C THR A 10 15.61 1.83 -9.09
N LEU A 11 15.88 0.66 -9.69
CA LEU A 11 17.09 0.46 -10.49
C LEU A 11 17.02 1.26 -11.78
N PHE A 12 15.88 1.26 -12.46
CA PHE A 12 15.68 2.08 -13.66
C PHE A 12 15.93 3.56 -13.36
N TRP A 13 15.35 4.09 -12.30
CA TRP A 13 15.56 5.48 -11.92
C TRP A 13 17.01 5.81 -11.60
N LYS A 14 17.69 4.90 -10.89
CA LYS A 14 19.09 5.09 -10.50
C LYS A 14 20.05 4.90 -11.66
N ASP A 15 19.93 3.80 -12.41
CA ASP A 15 20.94 3.37 -13.38
C ASP A 15 20.71 3.97 -14.77
N GLN A 16 19.45 4.22 -15.18
CA GLN A 16 19.15 4.77 -16.51
C GLN A 16 19.00 6.30 -16.49
N ILE A 17 18.41 6.85 -15.41
CA ILE A 17 18.13 8.29 -15.30
C ILE A 17 19.17 8.99 -14.40
N GLY A 18 19.87 8.23 -13.55
CA GLY A 18 20.90 8.80 -12.66
C GLY A 18 20.33 9.48 -11.41
N LEU A 19 19.13 9.09 -10.96
CA LEU A 19 18.49 9.72 -9.81
C LEU A 19 19.13 9.30 -8.49
N SER A 20 19.19 10.25 -7.56
CA SER A 20 19.53 10.01 -6.16
C SER A 20 18.38 9.33 -5.42
N LEU A 21 18.66 8.80 -4.22
CA LEU A 21 17.60 8.27 -3.36
C LEU A 21 16.63 9.36 -2.89
N THR A 22 17.13 10.58 -2.73
CA THR A 22 16.29 11.77 -2.47
C THR A 22 15.28 11.98 -3.58
N ASP A 23 15.72 11.94 -4.84
CA ASP A 23 14.84 12.10 -6.02
C ASP A 23 13.81 10.97 -6.09
N ILE A 24 14.22 9.73 -5.84
CA ILE A 24 13.31 8.57 -5.79
C ILE A 24 12.21 8.77 -4.74
N MET A 25 12.56 9.24 -3.54
CA MET A 25 11.58 9.52 -2.50
C MET A 25 10.68 10.71 -2.85
N LEU A 26 11.18 11.72 -3.55
CA LEU A 26 10.39 12.83 -4.06
C LEU A 26 9.41 12.39 -5.16
N LEU A 27 9.82 11.50 -6.07
CA LEU A 27 8.91 10.91 -7.07
C LEU A 27 7.73 10.20 -6.40
N GLN A 28 8.01 9.37 -5.39
CA GLN A 28 6.97 8.67 -4.64
C GLN A 28 6.14 9.62 -3.76
N GLY A 29 6.75 10.70 -3.30
CA GLY A 29 6.05 11.82 -2.67
C GLY A 29 5.04 12.47 -3.64
N MET A 30 5.44 12.70 -4.89
CA MET A 30 4.57 13.25 -5.93
C MET A 30 3.41 12.32 -6.27
N PHE A 31 3.66 11.02 -6.46
CA PHE A 31 2.60 10.02 -6.62
C PHE A 31 1.60 10.06 -5.45
N SER A 32 2.12 10.09 -4.22
CA SER A 32 1.28 10.13 -3.01
C SER A 32 0.46 11.41 -2.91
N LEU A 33 1.07 12.54 -3.24
CA LEU A 33 0.42 13.86 -3.26
C LEU A 33 -0.66 13.94 -4.34
N SER A 34 -0.33 13.51 -5.55
CA SER A 34 -1.30 13.45 -6.66
C SER A 34 -2.50 12.58 -6.29
N THR A 35 -2.25 11.36 -5.79
CA THR A 35 -3.34 10.49 -5.33
C THR A 35 -4.19 11.18 -4.27
N LEU A 36 -3.58 11.81 -3.28
CA LEU A 36 -4.30 12.48 -2.18
C LEU A 36 -5.19 13.63 -2.68
N LEU A 37 -4.67 14.45 -3.58
CA LEU A 37 -5.40 15.60 -4.14
C LEU A 37 -6.60 15.16 -4.98
N TRP A 38 -6.45 14.05 -5.69
CA TRP A 38 -7.47 13.55 -6.62
C TRP A 38 -8.39 12.48 -6.03
N GLU A 39 -8.11 11.92 -4.85
CA GLU A 39 -8.94 10.87 -4.22
C GLU A 39 -10.40 11.32 -4.05
N TYR A 40 -10.61 12.54 -3.57
CA TYR A 40 -11.97 13.09 -3.42
C TYR A 40 -12.60 13.56 -4.74
N PRO A 41 -11.94 14.37 -5.59
CA PRO A 41 -12.52 14.77 -6.88
C PRO A 41 -12.85 13.59 -7.78
N SER A 42 -12.01 12.55 -7.82
CA SER A 42 -12.27 11.36 -8.63
C SER A 42 -13.51 10.60 -8.17
N GLY A 43 -13.75 10.50 -6.85
CA GLY A 43 -14.96 9.93 -6.29
C GLY A 43 -16.22 10.67 -6.75
N LEU A 44 -16.24 12.00 -6.61
CA LEU A 44 -17.36 12.84 -7.08
C LEU A 44 -17.63 12.71 -8.58
N LEU A 45 -16.55 12.65 -9.37
CA LEU A 45 -16.67 12.46 -10.82
C LEU A 45 -17.18 11.06 -11.16
N SER A 46 -16.75 10.03 -10.43
CA SER A 46 -17.22 8.65 -10.57
C SER A 46 -18.71 8.54 -10.28
N ASP A 47 -19.19 9.17 -9.21
CA ASP A 47 -20.60 9.17 -8.83
C ASP A 47 -21.47 9.93 -9.84
N ARG A 48 -20.92 10.96 -10.50
CA ARG A 48 -21.65 11.76 -11.48
C ARG A 48 -21.65 11.18 -12.89
N PHE A 49 -20.51 10.67 -13.35
CA PHE A 49 -20.28 10.22 -14.74
C PHE A 49 -20.31 8.71 -14.89
N GLY A 50 -20.28 7.98 -13.78
CA GLY A 50 -20.32 6.52 -13.71
C GLY A 50 -18.94 5.90 -13.40
N TYR A 51 -18.99 4.73 -12.78
CA TYR A 51 -17.79 3.99 -12.35
C TYR A 51 -16.99 3.42 -13.54
N ARG A 52 -17.67 2.96 -14.58
CA ARG A 52 -17.04 2.51 -15.82
C ARG A 52 -16.21 3.64 -16.48
N TRP A 53 -16.79 4.85 -16.56
CA TRP A 53 -16.09 6.02 -17.08
C TRP A 53 -14.84 6.33 -16.27
N SER A 54 -14.94 6.28 -14.94
CA SER A 54 -13.80 6.47 -14.03
C SER A 54 -12.69 5.46 -14.29
N LEU A 55 -13.01 4.17 -14.44
CA LEU A 55 -12.03 3.12 -14.74
C LEU A 55 -11.39 3.27 -16.13
N GLN A 56 -12.12 3.80 -17.10
CA GLN A 56 -11.56 4.14 -18.42
C GLN A 56 -10.55 5.30 -18.32
N LEU A 57 -10.88 6.36 -17.57
CA LEU A 57 -9.93 7.45 -17.31
C LEU A 57 -8.71 6.98 -16.54
N ALA A 58 -8.90 6.15 -15.51
CA ALA A 58 -7.80 5.54 -14.78
C ALA A 58 -6.86 4.78 -15.71
N SER A 59 -7.43 4.00 -16.63
CA SER A 59 -6.64 3.26 -17.62
C SER A 59 -5.91 4.21 -18.59
N LEU A 60 -6.56 5.28 -19.03
CA LEU A 60 -5.95 6.28 -19.91
C LEU A 60 -4.77 7.00 -19.22
N PHE A 61 -4.96 7.46 -17.98
CA PHE A 61 -3.87 8.07 -17.22
C PHE A 61 -2.73 7.08 -16.95
N GLY A 62 -3.03 5.80 -16.75
CA GLY A 62 -2.02 4.74 -16.65
C GLY A 62 -1.24 4.54 -17.95
N ILE A 63 -1.90 4.53 -19.12
CA ILE A 63 -1.25 4.48 -20.43
C ILE A 63 -0.32 5.70 -20.61
N LEU A 64 -0.81 6.91 -20.31
CA LEU A 64 -0.03 8.14 -20.44
C LEU A 64 1.16 8.16 -19.47
N GLY A 65 0.95 7.81 -18.21
CA GLY A 65 2.00 7.79 -17.19
C GLY A 65 3.10 6.78 -17.50
N TRP A 66 2.76 5.52 -17.74
CA TRP A 66 3.74 4.49 -18.11
C TRP A 66 4.33 4.70 -19.50
N GLY A 67 3.54 5.25 -20.45
CA GLY A 67 4.04 5.65 -21.75
C GLY A 67 5.09 6.76 -21.63
N TRP A 68 4.87 7.73 -20.75
CA TRP A 68 5.85 8.79 -20.49
C TRP A 68 7.17 8.26 -19.94
N TYR A 69 7.14 7.19 -19.12
CA TYR A 69 8.34 6.50 -18.65
C TYR A 69 9.24 5.98 -19.80
N CYS A 70 8.65 5.61 -20.93
CA CYS A 70 9.42 5.12 -22.09
C CYS A 70 10.26 6.22 -22.77
N PHE A 71 9.96 7.49 -22.51
CA PHE A 71 10.64 8.65 -23.12
C PHE A 71 11.29 9.57 -22.09
N ALA A 72 11.09 9.29 -20.79
CA ALA A 72 11.62 10.12 -19.72
C ALA A 72 13.14 9.91 -19.57
N ASP A 73 13.87 11.01 -19.57
CA ASP A 73 15.31 11.08 -19.37
C ASP A 73 15.73 12.00 -18.21
N SER A 74 14.77 12.59 -17.51
CA SER A 74 15.00 13.54 -16.43
C SER A 74 14.02 13.40 -15.28
N PHE A 75 14.45 13.87 -14.10
CA PHE A 75 13.64 13.91 -12.89
C PHE A 75 12.30 14.63 -13.09
N ILE A 76 12.28 15.78 -13.79
CA ILE A 76 11.06 16.58 -13.98
C ILE A 76 10.04 15.82 -14.84
N GLN A 77 10.50 15.11 -15.87
CA GLN A 77 9.62 14.29 -16.71
C GLN A 77 9.01 13.13 -15.90
N LEU A 78 9.81 12.48 -15.04
CA LEU A 78 9.32 11.43 -14.16
C LEU A 78 8.34 11.97 -13.09
N LEU A 79 8.52 13.20 -12.59
CA LEU A 79 7.53 13.83 -11.71
C LEU A 79 6.17 13.95 -12.41
N GLY A 80 6.15 14.35 -13.69
CA GLY A 80 4.92 14.39 -14.49
C GLY A 80 4.28 13.00 -14.66
N ALA A 81 5.10 11.99 -14.95
CA ALA A 81 4.64 10.61 -15.07
C ALA A 81 4.05 10.09 -13.75
N GLU A 82 4.72 10.31 -12.61
CA GLU A 82 4.23 9.93 -11.28
C GLU A 82 2.93 10.67 -10.89
N ALA A 83 2.78 11.93 -11.29
CA ALA A 83 1.54 12.66 -11.09
C ALA A 83 0.37 12.02 -11.86
N LEU A 84 0.59 11.60 -13.12
CA LEU A 84 -0.41 10.87 -13.92
C LEU A 84 -0.72 9.49 -13.33
N LEU A 85 0.28 8.77 -12.84
CA LEU A 85 0.07 7.48 -12.19
C LEU A 85 -0.70 7.62 -10.87
N GLY A 86 -0.43 8.67 -10.09
CA GLY A 86 -1.20 9.00 -8.89
C GLY A 86 -2.67 9.32 -9.22
N LEU A 87 -2.90 10.02 -10.33
CA LEU A 87 -4.24 10.30 -10.85
C LEU A 87 -4.95 9.00 -11.29
N SER A 88 -4.26 8.13 -12.05
CA SER A 88 -4.74 6.81 -12.43
C SER A 88 -5.17 5.99 -11.22
N PHE A 89 -4.35 5.99 -10.17
CA PHE A 89 -4.66 5.30 -8.93
C PHE A 89 -5.89 5.88 -8.22
N ALA A 90 -6.01 7.20 -8.15
CA ALA A 90 -7.15 7.89 -7.53
C ALA A 90 -8.48 7.54 -8.22
N PHE A 91 -8.51 7.53 -9.56
CA PHE A 91 -9.70 7.15 -10.33
C PHE A 91 -10.04 5.64 -10.25
N THR A 92 -9.06 4.78 -10.00
CA THR A 92 -9.30 3.34 -9.77
C THR A 92 -9.84 3.12 -8.36
N SER A 93 -9.27 3.82 -7.37
CA SER A 93 -9.56 3.62 -5.94
C SER A 93 -11.03 3.88 -5.63
N GLY A 94 -11.72 2.83 -5.22
CA GLY A 94 -13.15 2.87 -4.89
C GLY A 94 -14.09 2.64 -6.07
N SER A 95 -13.75 3.05 -7.30
CA SER A 95 -14.63 2.87 -8.47
C SER A 95 -14.79 1.40 -8.87
N ASP A 96 -13.74 0.59 -8.73
CA ASP A 96 -13.76 -0.84 -8.98
C ASP A 96 -14.66 -1.58 -7.99
N SER A 97 -14.50 -1.31 -6.72
CA SER A 97 -15.32 -1.89 -5.64
C SER A 97 -16.77 -1.42 -5.70
N ALA A 98 -17.01 -0.16 -6.03
CA ALA A 98 -18.35 0.41 -6.17
C ALA A 98 -19.09 -0.20 -7.36
N LEU A 99 -18.45 -0.30 -8.54
CA LEU A 99 -19.05 -0.95 -9.71
C LEU A 99 -19.42 -2.40 -9.42
N LEU A 100 -18.53 -3.14 -8.73
CA LEU A 100 -18.81 -4.51 -8.31
C LEU A 100 -20.02 -4.59 -7.38
N TYR A 101 -20.09 -3.71 -6.37
CA TYR A 101 -21.18 -3.69 -5.41
C TYR A 101 -22.51 -3.37 -6.07
N GLU A 102 -22.57 -2.31 -6.89
CA GLU A 102 -23.81 -1.93 -7.57
C GLU A 102 -24.26 -2.98 -8.60
N THR A 103 -23.32 -3.64 -9.29
CA THR A 103 -23.64 -4.76 -10.19
C THR A 103 -24.29 -5.92 -9.43
N LEU A 104 -23.74 -6.32 -8.30
CA LEU A 104 -24.30 -7.39 -7.46
C LEU A 104 -25.66 -7.00 -6.85
N LYS A 105 -25.84 -5.72 -6.53
CA LYS A 105 -27.11 -5.18 -6.03
C LYS A 105 -28.20 -5.29 -7.09
N LEU A 106 -27.91 -4.97 -8.33
CA LEU A 106 -28.86 -5.16 -9.45
C LEU A 106 -29.27 -6.62 -9.65
N GLU A 107 -28.38 -7.56 -9.32
CA GLU A 107 -28.67 -8.98 -9.37
C GLU A 107 -29.27 -9.54 -8.06
N SER A 108 -29.54 -8.69 -7.04
CA SER A 108 -29.98 -9.09 -5.69
C SER A 108 -29.01 -10.07 -5.00
N ARG A 109 -27.71 -9.86 -5.19
CA ARG A 109 -26.60 -10.71 -4.71
C ARG A 109 -25.59 -9.95 -3.87
N GLU A 110 -26.01 -8.92 -3.14
CA GLU A 110 -25.12 -8.08 -2.31
C GLU A 110 -24.35 -8.90 -1.26
N GLN A 111 -24.93 -10.01 -0.78
CA GLN A 111 -24.28 -10.93 0.15
C GLN A 111 -22.99 -11.56 -0.44
N ASP A 112 -22.88 -11.67 -1.77
CA ASP A 112 -21.72 -12.24 -2.44
C ASP A 112 -20.58 -11.22 -2.60
N TYR A 113 -20.79 -9.94 -2.27
CA TYR A 113 -19.81 -8.88 -2.48
C TYR A 113 -18.44 -9.21 -1.88
N SER A 114 -18.40 -9.65 -0.62
CA SER A 114 -17.13 -9.99 0.05
C SER A 114 -16.35 -11.11 -0.66
N LEU A 115 -17.06 -12.07 -1.26
CA LEU A 115 -16.45 -13.17 -2.03
C LEU A 115 -15.82 -12.64 -3.33
N PHE A 116 -16.56 -11.83 -4.07
CA PHE A 116 -16.08 -11.31 -5.36
C PHE A 116 -14.99 -10.26 -5.20
N ASP A 117 -15.12 -9.37 -4.22
CA ASP A 117 -14.07 -8.39 -3.87
C ASP A 117 -12.77 -9.08 -3.44
N GLY A 118 -12.89 -10.13 -2.62
CA GLY A 118 -11.75 -10.97 -2.25
C GLY A 118 -11.10 -11.68 -3.44
N ARG A 119 -11.90 -12.20 -4.40
CA ARG A 119 -11.38 -12.79 -5.65
C ARG A 119 -10.70 -11.74 -6.53
N MET A 120 -11.30 -10.57 -6.70
CA MET A 120 -10.74 -9.48 -7.48
C MET A 120 -9.37 -9.05 -6.91
N SER A 121 -9.29 -8.84 -5.61
CA SER A 121 -8.04 -8.54 -4.90
C SER A 121 -7.00 -9.67 -5.03
N GLY A 122 -7.45 -10.93 -4.93
CA GLY A 122 -6.58 -12.11 -5.10
C GLY A 122 -6.00 -12.20 -6.50
N TRP A 123 -6.80 -12.02 -7.54
CA TRP A 123 -6.32 -11.99 -8.92
C TRP A 123 -5.38 -10.81 -9.21
N ALA A 124 -5.64 -9.62 -8.62
CA ALA A 124 -4.74 -8.48 -8.73
C ALA A 124 -3.35 -8.79 -8.16
N GLN A 125 -3.30 -9.39 -6.96
CA GLN A 125 -2.04 -9.80 -6.33
C GLN A 125 -1.33 -10.92 -7.08
N ALA A 126 -2.07 -11.92 -7.59
CA ALA A 126 -1.51 -12.98 -8.42
C ALA A 126 -0.90 -12.42 -9.70
N GLY A 127 -1.60 -11.50 -10.37
CA GLY A 127 -1.11 -10.83 -11.58
C GLY A 127 0.16 -10.02 -11.33
N GLU A 128 0.21 -9.25 -10.23
CA GLU A 128 1.41 -8.51 -9.83
C GLU A 128 2.59 -9.45 -9.55
N SER A 129 2.36 -10.52 -8.78
CA SER A 129 3.39 -11.50 -8.45
C SER A 129 3.92 -12.23 -9.69
N CYS A 130 3.03 -12.66 -10.60
CA CYS A 130 3.42 -13.27 -11.86
C CYS A 130 4.23 -12.30 -12.74
N GLY A 131 3.78 -11.05 -12.86
CA GLY A 131 4.51 -10.02 -13.59
C GLY A 131 5.90 -9.77 -13.01
N ALA A 132 5.97 -9.66 -11.68
CA ALA A 132 7.21 -9.43 -10.96
C ALA A 132 8.25 -10.54 -11.20
N LEU A 133 7.84 -11.81 -11.28
CA LEU A 133 8.77 -12.93 -11.49
C LEU A 133 9.67 -12.74 -12.71
N PHE A 134 9.14 -12.15 -13.77
CA PHE A 134 9.87 -11.93 -15.02
C PHE A 134 10.52 -10.55 -15.13
N ALA A 135 10.23 -9.62 -14.22
CA ALA A 135 10.67 -8.23 -14.32
C ALA A 135 12.19 -8.07 -14.43
N GLY A 136 12.97 -8.78 -13.60
CA GLY A 136 14.43 -8.72 -13.63
C GLY A 136 15.02 -9.25 -14.94
N TRP A 137 14.45 -10.34 -15.48
CA TRP A 137 14.86 -10.89 -16.77
C TRP A 137 14.48 -9.97 -17.93
N LEU A 138 13.27 -9.43 -17.94
CA LEU A 138 12.82 -8.47 -18.95
C LEU A 138 13.66 -7.20 -18.95
N TYR A 139 14.01 -6.71 -17.76
CA TYR A 139 14.88 -5.54 -17.61
C TYR A 139 16.31 -5.82 -18.10
N ALA A 140 16.84 -7.02 -17.89
CA ALA A 140 18.14 -7.44 -18.39
C ALA A 140 18.19 -7.54 -19.91
N LEU A 141 17.07 -7.87 -20.58
CA LEU A 141 16.98 -7.86 -22.05
C LEU A 141 17.01 -6.43 -22.61
N ALA A 142 16.17 -5.56 -22.08
CA ALA A 142 16.19 -4.14 -22.38
C ALA A 142 15.49 -3.38 -21.24
N PRO A 143 16.09 -2.30 -20.69
CA PRO A 143 15.54 -1.59 -19.52
C PRO A 143 14.12 -1.06 -19.68
N LEU A 144 13.68 -0.77 -20.90
CA LEU A 144 12.33 -0.26 -21.19
C LEU A 144 11.27 -1.36 -21.35
N THR A 145 11.67 -2.64 -21.52
CA THR A 145 10.72 -3.74 -21.78
C THR A 145 9.62 -3.86 -20.71
N PRO A 146 9.92 -3.81 -19.39
CA PRO A 146 8.87 -3.87 -18.37
C PRO A 146 7.85 -2.72 -18.47
N PHE A 147 8.30 -1.53 -18.85
CA PHE A 147 7.44 -0.34 -18.97
C PHE A 147 6.55 -0.41 -20.22
N ILE A 148 7.08 -0.86 -21.36
CA ILE A 148 6.31 -1.07 -22.60
C ILE A 148 5.21 -2.12 -22.36
N LEU A 149 5.55 -3.24 -21.73
CA LEU A 149 4.57 -4.28 -21.37
C LEU A 149 3.52 -3.73 -20.39
N GLN A 150 3.91 -2.85 -19.47
CA GLN A 150 2.98 -2.20 -18.55
C GLN A 150 1.98 -1.30 -19.29
N VAL A 151 2.42 -0.57 -20.31
CA VAL A 151 1.53 0.21 -21.20
C VAL A 151 0.52 -0.73 -21.88
N LEU A 152 0.98 -1.85 -22.44
CA LEU A 152 0.10 -2.83 -23.11
C LEU A 152 -0.95 -3.41 -22.13
N ILE A 153 -0.58 -3.66 -20.87
CA ILE A 153 -1.52 -4.10 -19.83
C ILE A 153 -2.59 -3.02 -19.59
N TYR A 154 -2.23 -1.74 -19.54
CA TYR A 154 -3.20 -0.66 -19.37
C TYR A 154 -4.07 -0.44 -20.60
N VAL A 155 -3.54 -0.66 -21.82
CA VAL A 155 -4.34 -0.69 -23.06
C VAL A 155 -5.36 -1.81 -22.99
N LEU A 156 -4.96 -3.02 -22.60
CA LEU A 156 -5.87 -4.15 -22.40
C LEU A 156 -6.92 -3.83 -21.33
N ALA A 157 -6.51 -3.21 -20.21
CA ALA A 157 -7.43 -2.79 -19.17
C ALA A 157 -8.46 -1.77 -19.70
N LEU A 158 -8.05 -0.80 -20.53
CA LEU A 158 -8.96 0.15 -21.17
C LEU A 158 -9.98 -0.55 -22.08
N VAL A 159 -9.53 -1.54 -22.86
CA VAL A 159 -10.44 -2.36 -23.73
C VAL A 159 -11.44 -3.12 -22.87
N ILE A 160 -10.98 -3.77 -21.79
CA ILE A 160 -11.87 -4.48 -20.86
C ILE A 160 -12.84 -3.50 -20.20
N CYS A 161 -12.39 -2.33 -19.71
CA CYS A 161 -13.26 -1.33 -19.10
C CYS A 161 -14.33 -0.81 -20.08
N ARG A 162 -14.07 -0.80 -21.39
CA ARG A 162 -15.07 -0.45 -22.41
C ARG A 162 -16.15 -1.53 -22.58
N SER A 163 -15.89 -2.77 -22.24
CA SER A 163 -16.87 -3.86 -22.31
C SER A 163 -17.72 -3.99 -21.04
N LEU A 164 -17.35 -3.33 -19.93
CA LEU A 164 -18.13 -3.33 -18.70
C LEU A 164 -19.49 -2.62 -18.93
N VAL A 165 -20.49 -3.06 -18.20
CA VAL A 165 -21.81 -2.42 -18.20
C VAL A 165 -21.83 -1.39 -17.07
N GLU A 166 -22.25 -0.15 -17.39
CA GLU A 166 -22.44 0.89 -16.38
C GLU A 166 -23.68 0.59 -15.55
N THR A 167 -23.58 0.79 -14.25
CA THR A 167 -24.72 0.68 -13.34
C THR A 167 -25.46 2.01 -13.25
N PRO A 168 -26.79 2.01 -13.12
CA PRO A 168 -27.56 3.25 -12.94
C PRO A 168 -27.11 3.95 -11.66
N THR A 169 -26.69 5.20 -11.79
CA THR A 169 -26.27 6.02 -10.63
C THR A 169 -27.48 6.73 -10.04
N GLU A 170 -27.77 6.52 -8.76
CA GLU A 170 -28.81 7.27 -8.07
C GLU A 170 -28.29 8.67 -7.70
N PRO A 171 -28.96 9.75 -8.13
CA PRO A 171 -28.49 11.13 -7.88
C PRO A 171 -28.52 11.56 -6.40
N SER A 172 -29.09 10.75 -5.51
CA SER A 172 -29.37 11.11 -4.12
C SER A 172 -28.16 11.20 -3.18
N LEU A 173 -26.96 10.81 -3.62
CA LEU A 173 -25.76 10.81 -2.78
C LEU A 173 -24.95 12.12 -2.83
N LEU A 174 -25.38 13.10 -3.63
CA LEU A 174 -24.66 14.36 -3.84
C LEU A 174 -24.78 15.38 -2.69
N GLU A 175 -25.66 15.14 -1.71
CA GLU A 175 -25.91 16.08 -0.58
C GLU A 175 -25.20 15.71 0.73
N THR A 176 -24.35 14.72 0.76
CA THR A 176 -23.55 14.46 1.97
C THR A 176 -22.50 15.57 2.13
N ASP A 177 -22.58 16.29 3.24
CA ASP A 177 -21.66 17.36 3.64
C ASP A 177 -20.30 16.73 4.00
N PHE A 178 -19.59 16.21 2.98
CA PHE A 178 -18.32 15.46 3.12
C PHE A 178 -17.31 16.18 4.01
N ILE A 179 -17.22 17.52 3.88
CA ILE A 179 -16.32 18.34 4.69
C ILE A 179 -16.72 18.26 6.17
N ARG A 180 -17.99 18.26 6.45
CA ARG A 180 -18.55 18.12 7.81
C ARG A 180 -18.30 16.73 8.37
N ASP A 181 -18.53 15.70 7.56
CA ASP A 181 -18.32 14.30 7.96
C ASP A 181 -16.84 13.98 8.13
N ALA A 182 -15.97 14.46 7.23
CA ALA A 182 -14.53 14.36 7.36
C ALA A 182 -14.04 15.09 8.63
N ARG A 183 -14.48 16.33 8.86
CA ARG A 183 -14.13 17.11 10.06
C ARG A 183 -14.58 16.42 11.35
N THR A 184 -15.78 15.83 11.34
CA THR A 184 -16.33 15.09 12.49
C THR A 184 -15.52 13.82 12.74
N GLY A 185 -15.20 13.06 11.70
CA GLY A 185 -14.36 11.87 11.78
C GLY A 185 -12.94 12.20 12.29
N TRP A 186 -12.33 13.25 11.76
CA TRP A 186 -11.00 13.69 12.20
C TRP A 186 -10.98 14.15 13.65
N ARG A 187 -11.98 14.91 14.08
CA ARG A 187 -12.10 15.35 15.47
C ARG A 187 -12.26 14.14 16.40
N LYS A 188 -13.15 13.20 16.09
CA LYS A 188 -13.30 11.94 16.84
C LYS A 188 -12.01 11.12 16.85
N GLY A 189 -11.37 10.95 15.69
CA GLY A 189 -10.18 10.10 15.54
C GLY A 189 -8.93 10.64 16.22
N LEU A 190 -8.71 11.96 16.20
CA LEU A 190 -7.47 12.56 16.72
C LEU A 190 -7.62 13.20 18.10
N LEU A 191 -8.80 13.75 18.44
CA LEU A 191 -8.97 14.56 19.64
C LEU A 191 -9.82 13.87 20.71
N GLU A 192 -10.95 13.25 20.34
CA GLU A 192 -11.95 12.80 21.30
C GLU A 192 -11.74 11.36 21.78
N SER A 193 -11.11 10.49 20.98
CA SER A 193 -10.93 9.07 21.32
C SER A 193 -9.46 8.68 21.44
N PRO A 194 -8.86 8.66 22.65
CA PRO A 194 -7.48 8.21 22.83
C PRO A 194 -7.19 6.78 22.33
N PRO A 195 -8.10 5.79 22.50
CA PRO A 195 -7.91 4.45 21.93
C PRO A 195 -7.80 4.48 20.41
N LEU A 196 -8.74 5.17 19.75
CA LEU A 196 -8.77 5.29 18.28
C LEU A 196 -7.55 6.02 17.74
N ARG A 197 -7.15 7.13 18.39
CA ARG A 197 -5.93 7.87 18.06
C ARG A 197 -4.69 6.98 18.12
N SER A 198 -4.53 6.20 19.20
CA SER A 198 -3.39 5.29 19.35
C SER A 198 -3.36 4.22 18.27
N ALA A 199 -4.52 3.67 17.89
CA ALA A 199 -4.64 2.67 16.84
C ALA A 199 -4.30 3.23 15.44
N ILE A 200 -4.79 4.44 15.12
CA ILE A 200 -4.52 5.12 13.85
C ILE A 200 -3.02 5.45 13.73
N LEU A 201 -2.43 6.07 14.75
CA LEU A 201 -1.01 6.43 14.75
C LEU A 201 -0.11 5.20 14.69
N LEU A 202 -0.43 4.14 15.46
CA LEU A 202 0.31 2.89 15.44
C LEU A 202 0.25 2.25 14.03
N SER A 203 -0.93 2.18 13.43
CA SER A 203 -1.11 1.65 12.08
C SER A 203 -0.33 2.45 11.03
N SER A 204 -0.30 3.77 11.14
CA SER A 204 0.44 4.66 10.23
C SER A 204 1.94 4.47 10.36
N LEU A 205 2.48 4.46 11.58
CA LEU A 205 3.92 4.25 11.82
C LEU A 205 4.40 2.85 11.42
N LEU A 206 3.62 1.80 11.71
CA LEU A 206 3.93 0.43 11.24
C LEU A 206 3.87 0.35 9.71
N GLY A 207 2.94 1.07 9.09
CA GLY A 207 2.90 1.23 7.64
C GLY A 207 4.18 1.85 7.09
N MET A 208 4.65 2.96 7.69
CA MET A 208 5.90 3.64 7.32
C MET A 208 7.11 2.73 7.49
N ALA A 209 7.16 1.95 8.60
CA ALA A 209 8.25 1.01 8.85
C ALA A 209 8.43 -0.05 7.76
N SER A 210 7.37 -0.42 7.06
CA SER A 210 7.44 -1.33 5.92
C SER A 210 7.56 -0.63 4.56
N PHE A 211 7.22 0.65 4.47
CA PHE A 211 7.14 1.37 3.21
C PHE A 211 8.47 2.01 2.78
N TYR A 212 9.25 2.57 3.71
CA TYR A 212 10.59 3.08 3.37
C TYR A 212 11.50 2.01 2.73
N PRO A 213 11.59 0.78 3.28
CA PRO A 213 12.41 -0.26 2.68
C PRO A 213 11.97 -0.66 1.26
N VAL A 214 10.70 -0.48 0.89
CA VAL A 214 10.22 -0.76 -0.49
C VAL A 214 11.06 -0.02 -1.53
N TRP A 215 11.41 1.24 -1.27
CA TRP A 215 12.14 2.12 -2.20
C TRP A 215 13.65 2.04 -2.04
N MET A 216 14.13 1.53 -0.93
CA MET A 216 15.56 1.44 -0.61
C MET A 216 16.13 0.03 -0.85
N ILE A 217 15.29 -1.02 -0.86
CA ILE A 217 15.76 -2.42 -0.90
C ILE A 217 16.41 -2.79 -2.23
N GLN A 218 15.90 -2.32 -3.36
CA GLN A 218 16.46 -2.64 -4.67
C GLN A 218 17.88 -2.07 -4.84
N PRO A 219 18.13 -0.77 -4.60
CA PRO A 219 19.48 -0.23 -4.60
C PRO A 219 20.40 -0.90 -3.55
N HIS A 220 19.85 -1.30 -2.40
CA HIS A 220 20.62 -2.01 -1.38
C HIS A 220 21.04 -3.41 -1.87
N MET A 221 20.10 -4.19 -2.43
CA MET A 221 20.40 -5.50 -3.02
C MET A 221 21.44 -5.39 -4.14
N GLN A 222 21.31 -4.38 -5.01
CA GLN A 222 22.28 -4.12 -6.06
C GLN A 222 23.68 -3.86 -5.49
N ALA A 223 23.79 -3.01 -4.46
CA ALA A 223 25.06 -2.72 -3.79
C ALA A 223 25.67 -3.95 -3.09
N GLN A 224 24.84 -4.93 -2.68
CA GLN A 224 25.28 -6.21 -2.11
C GLN A 224 25.60 -7.29 -3.16
N GLY A 225 25.53 -6.97 -4.45
CA GLY A 225 25.82 -7.88 -5.55
C GLY A 225 24.75 -8.96 -5.81
N VAL A 226 23.51 -8.73 -5.37
CA VAL A 226 22.40 -9.66 -5.67
C VAL A 226 22.15 -9.66 -7.18
N PRO A 227 22.12 -10.85 -7.83
CA PRO A 227 21.90 -10.93 -9.27
C PRO A 227 20.58 -10.31 -9.69
N LEU A 228 20.58 -9.52 -10.77
CA LEU A 228 19.40 -8.81 -11.26
C LEU A 228 18.20 -9.72 -11.51
N VAL A 229 18.43 -10.94 -12.00
CA VAL A 229 17.40 -11.94 -12.26
C VAL A 229 16.66 -12.40 -10.98
N TRP A 230 17.24 -12.17 -9.79
CA TRP A 230 16.60 -12.51 -8.51
C TRP A 230 15.62 -11.42 -8.03
N PHE A 231 15.71 -10.20 -8.55
CA PHE A 231 14.86 -9.08 -8.08
C PHE A 231 13.37 -9.37 -8.24
N GLY A 232 12.98 -9.93 -9.37
CA GLY A 232 11.62 -10.35 -9.62
C GLY A 232 11.12 -11.44 -8.65
N PRO A 233 11.79 -12.59 -8.55
CA PRO A 233 11.47 -13.63 -7.55
C PRO A 233 11.46 -13.12 -6.11
N ILE A 234 12.41 -12.26 -5.72
CA ILE A 234 12.46 -11.67 -4.38
C ILE A 234 11.23 -10.77 -4.14
N TRP A 235 10.86 -9.95 -5.11
CA TRP A 235 9.65 -9.12 -5.01
C TRP A 235 8.37 -9.94 -4.93
N ALA A 236 8.25 -10.96 -5.76
CA ALA A 236 7.13 -11.90 -5.72
C ALA A 236 7.05 -12.64 -4.37
N GLY A 237 8.19 -13.07 -3.83
CA GLY A 237 8.28 -13.68 -2.50
C GLY A 237 7.89 -12.73 -1.38
N ALA A 238 8.25 -11.45 -1.48
CA ALA A 238 7.83 -10.42 -0.52
C ALA A 238 6.30 -10.23 -0.53
N ASN A 239 5.67 -10.15 -1.72
CA ASN A 239 4.22 -10.06 -1.86
C ASN A 239 3.52 -11.34 -1.37
N ALA A 240 4.06 -12.51 -1.68
CA ALA A 240 3.56 -13.80 -1.16
C ALA A 240 3.65 -13.86 0.37
N THR A 241 4.71 -13.33 0.97
CA THR A 241 4.85 -13.23 2.43
C THR A 241 3.75 -12.35 3.03
N VAL A 242 3.48 -11.17 2.46
CA VAL A 242 2.38 -10.31 2.89
C VAL A 242 1.03 -11.03 2.80
N ALA A 243 0.75 -11.69 1.67
CA ALA A 243 -0.51 -12.40 1.43
C ALA A 243 -0.70 -13.55 2.42
N LEU A 244 0.31 -14.40 2.59
CA LEU A 244 0.28 -15.54 3.52
C LEU A 244 0.01 -15.10 4.95
N PHE A 245 0.78 -14.12 5.45
CA PHE A 245 0.63 -13.68 6.83
C PHE A 245 -0.62 -12.82 7.07
N SER A 246 -1.15 -12.19 6.03
CA SER A 246 -2.46 -11.55 6.09
C SER A 246 -3.58 -12.57 6.34
N VAL A 247 -3.56 -13.69 5.62
CA VAL A 247 -4.52 -14.79 5.82
C VAL A 247 -4.34 -15.45 7.20
N LEU A 248 -3.09 -15.66 7.62
CA LEU A 248 -2.77 -16.28 8.91
C LEU A 248 -3.01 -15.35 10.11
N SER A 249 -3.15 -14.05 9.90
CA SER A 249 -3.22 -13.04 10.96
C SER A 249 -4.28 -13.34 12.02
N HIS A 250 -5.49 -13.75 11.60
CA HIS A 250 -6.58 -14.11 12.50
C HIS A 250 -6.26 -15.35 13.37
N ARG A 251 -5.66 -16.40 12.77
CA ARG A 251 -5.26 -17.60 13.50
C ARG A 251 -4.17 -17.26 14.52
N LEU A 252 -3.17 -16.49 14.12
CA LEU A 252 -2.08 -16.08 15.02
C LEU A 252 -2.58 -15.19 16.15
N ARG A 253 -3.56 -14.32 15.89
CA ARG A 253 -4.23 -13.54 16.94
C ARG A 253 -4.92 -14.45 17.98
N PHE A 254 -5.56 -15.51 17.52
CA PHE A 254 -6.21 -16.48 18.45
C PHE A 254 -5.19 -17.17 19.35
N PHE A 255 -4.04 -17.59 18.81
CA PHE A 255 -3.01 -18.32 19.59
C PHE A 255 -2.17 -17.39 20.49
N PHE A 256 -1.75 -16.26 20.01
CA PHE A 256 -0.82 -15.38 20.73
C PHE A 256 -1.50 -14.24 21.47
N GLY A 257 -2.72 -13.87 21.08
CA GLY A 257 -3.37 -12.65 21.53
C GLY A 257 -2.78 -11.39 20.92
N LEU A 258 -3.55 -10.29 20.92
CA LEU A 258 -3.16 -9.02 20.28
C LEU A 258 -1.90 -8.43 20.91
N SER A 259 -1.81 -8.45 22.24
CA SER A 259 -0.66 -7.83 22.96
C SER A 259 0.67 -8.45 22.59
N LYS A 260 0.76 -9.79 22.52
CA LYS A 260 1.99 -10.47 22.11
C LYS A 260 2.33 -10.22 20.64
N LEU A 261 1.30 -10.21 19.77
CA LEU A 261 1.52 -9.95 18.33
C LEU A 261 2.07 -8.54 18.09
N VAL A 262 1.57 -7.53 18.78
CA VAL A 262 2.09 -6.16 18.63
C VAL A 262 3.57 -6.09 19.02
N TRP A 263 4.00 -6.77 20.08
CA TRP A 263 5.42 -6.86 20.44
C TRP A 263 6.25 -7.67 19.43
N ILE A 264 5.66 -8.72 18.85
CA ILE A 264 6.29 -9.46 17.74
C ILE A 264 6.51 -8.51 16.55
N TRP A 265 5.56 -7.64 16.18
CA TRP A 265 5.76 -6.66 15.12
C TRP A 265 6.93 -5.72 15.40
N ILE A 266 7.06 -5.25 16.64
CA ILE A 266 8.20 -4.40 17.05
C ILE A 266 9.52 -5.18 16.93
N ALA A 267 9.56 -6.43 17.36
CA ALA A 267 10.73 -7.29 17.22
C ALA A 267 11.11 -7.54 15.75
N LEU A 268 10.12 -7.79 14.88
CA LEU A 268 10.34 -7.96 13.44
C LEU A 268 10.93 -6.70 12.79
N ILE A 269 10.46 -5.51 13.19
CA ILE A 269 11.03 -4.23 12.75
C ILE A 269 12.46 -4.09 13.24
N ALA A 270 12.73 -4.34 14.52
CA ALA A 270 14.06 -4.23 15.10
C ALA A 270 15.06 -5.16 14.39
N VAL A 271 14.71 -6.43 14.22
CA VAL A 271 15.58 -7.42 13.56
C VAL A 271 15.71 -7.12 12.06
N GLY A 272 14.60 -6.74 11.39
CA GLY A 272 14.62 -6.42 9.96
C GLY A 272 15.54 -5.23 9.64
N TYR A 273 15.38 -4.12 10.34
CA TYR A 273 16.22 -2.94 10.13
C TYR A 273 17.68 -3.14 10.60
N ALA A 274 17.90 -3.81 11.74
CA ALA A 274 19.23 -4.14 12.19
C ALA A 274 19.95 -5.08 11.20
N GLY A 275 19.24 -6.06 10.64
CA GLY A 275 19.80 -6.95 9.63
C GLY A 275 20.16 -6.22 8.34
N LEU A 276 19.29 -5.31 7.84
CA LEU A 276 19.60 -4.48 6.66
C LEU A 276 20.75 -3.50 6.91
N TRP A 277 20.97 -3.10 8.15
CA TRP A 277 22.11 -2.27 8.54
C TRP A 277 23.42 -3.06 8.63
N LEU A 278 23.41 -4.17 9.37
CA LEU A 278 24.64 -4.86 9.80
C LEU A 278 25.10 -5.96 8.83
N TYR A 279 24.14 -6.61 8.16
CA TYR A 279 24.46 -7.71 7.26
C TYR A 279 24.73 -7.19 5.84
N GLN A 280 25.93 -7.48 5.35
CA GLN A 280 26.35 -7.17 3.99
C GLN A 280 26.59 -8.47 3.23
N GLY A 281 25.70 -8.78 2.29
CA GLY A 281 25.80 -9.98 1.48
C GLY A 281 24.51 -10.30 0.72
N LEU A 282 24.56 -11.33 -0.11
CA LEU A 282 23.49 -11.70 -1.07
C LEU A 282 22.12 -11.94 -0.42
N TRP A 283 22.07 -12.35 0.85
CA TRP A 283 20.84 -12.71 1.55
C TRP A 283 20.21 -11.54 2.32
N CYS A 284 20.66 -10.30 2.09
CA CYS A 284 20.15 -9.11 2.78
C CYS A 284 18.62 -8.94 2.65
N PHE A 285 18.03 -9.42 1.54
CA PHE A 285 16.59 -9.36 1.32
C PHE A 285 15.76 -10.20 2.31
N LEU A 286 16.35 -11.17 3.01
CA LEU A 286 15.65 -11.95 4.04
C LEU A 286 15.22 -11.05 5.21
N PHE A 287 15.98 -10.04 5.54
CA PHE A 287 15.60 -9.06 6.55
C PHE A 287 14.46 -8.13 6.08
N TYR A 288 14.40 -7.84 4.79
CA TYR A 288 13.24 -7.17 4.21
C TYR A 288 11.96 -8.02 4.31
N TYR A 289 12.08 -9.35 4.18
CA TYR A 289 10.92 -10.25 4.35
C TYR A 289 10.35 -10.21 5.77
N LEU A 290 11.14 -9.94 6.81
CA LEU A 290 10.63 -9.72 8.16
C LEU A 290 9.70 -8.50 8.23
N LEU A 291 10.01 -7.45 7.48
CA LEU A 291 9.19 -6.24 7.40
C LEU A 291 7.91 -6.47 6.60
N THR A 292 7.96 -7.25 5.52
CA THR A 292 6.77 -7.64 4.76
C THR A 292 5.88 -8.61 5.54
N LEU A 293 6.46 -9.52 6.31
CA LEU A 293 5.73 -10.39 7.24
C LEU A 293 4.97 -9.55 8.28
N MET A 294 5.64 -8.60 8.93
CA MET A 294 5.00 -7.67 9.86
C MET A 294 3.85 -6.91 9.17
N ARG A 295 4.06 -6.42 7.94
CA ARG A 295 3.04 -5.73 7.14
C ARG A 295 1.81 -6.60 6.89
N GLY A 296 2.01 -7.89 6.56
CA GLY A 296 0.92 -8.86 6.37
C GLY A 296 0.11 -9.07 7.65
N LEU A 297 0.77 -9.23 8.78
CA LEU A 297 0.12 -9.47 10.07
C LEU A 297 -0.67 -8.25 10.56
N GLN A 298 -0.05 -7.06 10.55
CA GLN A 298 -0.63 -5.87 11.18
C GLN A 298 -1.82 -5.28 10.40
N GLY A 299 -1.81 -5.39 9.07
CA GLY A 299 -2.80 -4.73 8.21
C GLY A 299 -4.26 -5.10 8.55
N PRO A 300 -4.66 -6.38 8.45
CA PRO A 300 -6.02 -6.83 8.76
C PRO A 300 -6.38 -6.60 10.23
N LEU A 301 -5.45 -6.86 11.16
CA LEU A 301 -5.71 -6.79 12.59
C LEU A 301 -5.97 -5.35 13.05
N LEU A 302 -5.11 -4.39 12.68
CA LEU A 302 -5.33 -2.99 13.07
C LEU A 302 -6.52 -2.36 12.34
N ARG A 303 -6.80 -2.77 11.10
CA ARG A 303 -8.03 -2.33 10.42
C ARG A 303 -9.27 -2.78 11.19
N HIS A 304 -9.29 -4.02 11.65
CA HIS A 304 -10.38 -4.55 12.47
C HIS A 304 -10.52 -3.78 13.79
N GLU A 305 -9.43 -3.56 14.55
CA GLU A 305 -9.44 -2.78 15.79
C GLU A 305 -9.98 -1.36 15.58
N ILE A 306 -9.50 -0.66 14.54
CA ILE A 306 -9.98 0.68 14.20
C ILE A 306 -11.49 0.66 13.89
N GLN A 307 -11.95 -0.32 13.11
CA GLN A 307 -13.37 -0.43 12.74
C GLN A 307 -14.30 -0.75 13.90
N GLN A 308 -13.81 -1.46 14.92
CA GLN A 308 -14.59 -1.74 16.13
C GLN A 308 -14.77 -0.50 17.04
N LEU A 309 -13.82 0.44 16.98
CA LEU A 309 -13.85 1.67 17.77
C LEU A 309 -14.68 2.79 17.15
N VAL A 310 -15.25 2.56 15.96
CA VAL A 310 -15.90 3.62 15.16
C VAL A 310 -17.30 3.19 14.74
N ASP A 311 -18.26 4.10 14.87
CA ASP A 311 -19.61 3.94 14.36
C ASP A 311 -19.61 3.74 12.83
N ARG A 312 -20.57 2.99 12.31
CA ARG A 312 -20.67 2.68 10.87
C ARG A 312 -20.61 3.95 9.99
N SER A 313 -21.26 5.02 10.42
CA SER A 313 -21.32 6.32 9.71
C SER A 313 -19.97 7.03 9.57
N CYS A 314 -19.01 6.78 10.46
CA CYS A 314 -17.70 7.47 10.46
C CYS A 314 -16.54 6.59 9.95
N ARG A 315 -16.79 5.32 9.61
CA ARG A 315 -15.72 4.36 9.22
C ARG A 315 -14.92 4.81 8.01
N ALA A 316 -15.60 5.27 6.97
CA ALA A 316 -14.94 5.77 5.76
C ALA A 316 -14.03 6.97 6.07
N SER A 317 -14.53 7.95 6.83
CA SER A 317 -13.76 9.15 7.21
C SER A 317 -12.53 8.82 8.04
N ILE A 318 -12.62 7.81 8.95
CA ILE A 318 -11.48 7.40 9.77
C ILE A 318 -10.44 6.63 8.95
N LEU A 319 -10.85 5.77 8.03
CA LEU A 319 -9.92 5.08 7.14
C LEU A 319 -9.22 6.05 6.18
N SER A 320 -9.94 7.06 5.69
CA SER A 320 -9.37 8.15 4.90
C SER A 320 -8.37 8.98 5.72
N LEU A 321 -8.69 9.32 6.98
CA LEU A 321 -7.75 9.98 7.89
C LEU A 321 -6.46 9.19 8.08
N LYS A 322 -6.54 7.87 8.27
CA LYS A 322 -5.38 6.99 8.37
C LYS A 322 -4.52 7.04 7.09
N SER A 323 -5.16 6.96 5.91
CA SER A 323 -4.48 7.05 4.61
C SER A 323 -3.81 8.41 4.43
N LEU A 324 -4.50 9.49 4.78
CA LEU A 324 -3.98 10.86 4.76
C LEU A 324 -2.74 11.00 5.64
N LEU A 325 -2.80 10.57 6.90
CA LEU A 325 -1.66 10.65 7.82
C LEU A 325 -0.46 9.87 7.31
N PHE A 326 -0.69 8.66 6.79
CA PHE A 326 0.37 7.84 6.20
C PHE A 326 1.03 8.55 5.01
N ARG A 327 0.25 9.05 4.04
CA ARG A 327 0.76 9.73 2.84
C ARG A 327 1.48 11.03 3.17
N LEU A 328 0.90 11.88 4.02
CA LEU A 328 1.53 13.14 4.44
C LEU A 328 2.83 12.88 5.22
N SER A 329 2.84 11.87 6.10
CA SER A 329 4.07 11.49 6.81
C SER A 329 5.16 11.08 5.81
N PHE A 330 4.81 10.30 4.79
CA PHE A 330 5.78 9.88 3.77
C PHE A 330 6.28 11.06 2.93
N VAL A 331 5.40 11.93 2.47
CA VAL A 331 5.77 13.14 1.70
C VAL A 331 6.75 14.02 2.50
N ALA A 332 6.51 14.16 3.81
CA ALA A 332 7.36 14.99 4.66
C ALA A 332 8.70 14.33 5.02
N THR A 333 8.72 13.02 5.26
CA THR A 333 9.90 12.34 5.84
C THR A 333 10.67 11.52 4.81
N GLY A 334 10.02 11.03 3.74
CA GLY A 334 10.67 10.24 2.68
C GLY A 334 11.90 10.94 2.09
N PRO A 335 11.79 12.18 1.59
CA PRO A 335 12.93 12.91 1.03
C PRO A 335 14.07 13.12 2.04
N LEU A 336 13.77 13.30 3.32
CA LEU A 336 14.78 13.43 4.38
C LEU A 336 15.57 12.13 4.58
N ILE A 337 14.87 10.98 4.53
CA ILE A 337 15.49 9.66 4.60
C ILE A 337 16.33 9.42 3.34
N GLY A 338 15.83 9.78 2.17
CA GLY A 338 16.58 9.73 0.91
C GLY A 338 17.88 10.54 0.99
N LEU A 339 17.79 11.80 1.42
CA LEU A 339 18.94 12.69 1.58
C LEU A 339 19.97 12.13 2.58
N TYR A 340 19.49 11.54 3.65
CA TYR A 340 20.38 10.90 4.63
C TYR A 340 21.06 9.66 4.03
N ALA A 341 20.32 8.86 3.27
CA ALA A 341 20.87 7.69 2.59
C ALA A 341 21.88 8.05 1.49
N ASP A 342 21.65 9.14 0.74
CA ASP A 342 22.60 9.66 -0.26
C ASP A 342 23.92 10.12 0.38
N ARG A 343 23.86 10.70 1.58
CA ARG A 343 25.05 11.23 2.28
C ARG A 343 25.81 10.18 3.09
N GLN A 344 25.11 9.29 3.75
CA GLN A 344 25.68 8.36 4.75
C GLN A 344 25.69 6.88 4.26
N GLY A 345 25.04 6.61 3.13
CA GLY A 345 24.86 5.27 2.60
C GLY A 345 23.64 4.54 3.14
N LEU A 346 23.16 3.59 2.35
CA LEU A 346 21.94 2.80 2.62
C LEU A 346 21.99 2.02 3.95
N PRO A 347 23.10 1.32 4.31
CA PRO A 347 23.11 0.59 5.57
C PRO A 347 22.86 1.48 6.78
N LEU A 348 23.55 2.62 6.87
CA LEU A 348 23.38 3.55 8.00
C LEU A 348 21.98 4.20 7.99
N ALA A 349 21.40 4.44 6.80
CA ALA A 349 20.03 4.93 6.68
C ALA A 349 19.01 3.92 7.20
N PHE A 350 19.20 2.62 6.95
CA PHE A 350 18.35 1.59 7.58
C PHE A 350 18.52 1.58 9.10
N GLY A 351 19.75 1.62 9.61
CA GLY A 351 20.02 1.62 11.06
C GLY A 351 19.34 2.81 11.78
N THR A 352 19.55 4.02 11.27
CA THR A 352 18.93 5.24 11.83
C THR A 352 17.42 5.26 11.70
N CYS A 353 16.88 4.90 10.54
CA CYS A 353 15.44 4.81 10.33
C CYS A 353 14.80 3.80 11.30
N GLY A 354 15.40 2.62 11.45
CA GLY A 354 14.97 1.60 12.41
C GLY A 354 15.00 2.12 13.85
N ALA A 355 16.06 2.78 14.27
CA ALA A 355 16.19 3.36 15.62
C ALA A 355 15.12 4.42 15.88
N VAL A 356 14.93 5.38 14.97
CA VAL A 356 13.90 6.42 15.11
C VAL A 356 12.50 5.79 15.17
N LEU A 357 12.20 4.83 14.29
CA LEU A 357 10.91 4.15 14.31
C LEU A 357 10.67 3.41 15.62
N LEU A 358 11.67 2.71 16.17
CA LEU A 358 11.54 2.01 17.45
C LEU A 358 11.32 2.98 18.61
N VAL A 359 12.02 4.11 18.64
CA VAL A 359 11.82 5.16 19.65
C VAL A 359 10.39 5.70 19.64
N LEU A 360 9.78 5.83 18.45
CA LEU A 360 8.40 6.28 18.32
C LEU A 360 7.37 5.16 18.57
N LEU A 361 7.65 3.96 18.09
CA LEU A 361 6.71 2.83 18.15
C LEU A 361 6.58 2.23 19.56
N ILE A 362 7.67 2.14 20.35
CA ILE A 362 7.62 1.52 21.68
C ILE A 362 6.64 2.26 22.61
N PRO A 363 6.73 3.58 22.82
CA PRO A 363 5.78 4.28 23.69
C PRO A 363 4.35 4.27 23.13
N LEU A 364 4.20 4.35 21.81
CA LEU A 364 2.89 4.28 21.17
C LEU A 364 2.25 2.90 21.33
N THR A 365 3.03 1.84 21.21
CA THR A 365 2.60 0.47 21.47
C THR A 365 2.11 0.29 22.92
N ARG A 366 2.86 0.81 23.89
CA ARG A 366 2.44 0.77 25.31
C ARG A 366 1.12 1.49 25.52
N ARG A 367 0.94 2.68 24.93
CA ARG A 367 -0.34 3.42 24.99
C ARG A 367 -1.48 2.67 24.33
N PHE A 368 -1.24 2.11 23.13
CA PHE A 368 -2.24 1.30 22.44
C PHE A 368 -2.69 0.11 23.28
N LEU A 369 -1.75 -0.65 23.85
CA LEU A 369 -2.05 -1.81 24.69
C LEU A 369 -2.73 -1.44 26.00
N ALA A 370 -2.42 -0.32 26.63
CA ALA A 370 -3.08 0.18 27.82
C ALA A 370 -4.58 0.44 27.58
N HIS A 371 -4.95 0.88 26.37
CA HIS A 371 -6.36 1.10 26.02
C HIS A 371 -7.10 -0.16 25.57
N HIS A 372 -6.38 -1.20 25.09
CA HIS A 372 -6.97 -2.43 24.54
C HIS A 372 -6.79 -3.65 25.46
N GLY A 373 -5.94 -3.57 26.47
CA GLY A 373 -5.62 -4.69 27.38
C GLY A 373 -6.74 -5.12 28.33
N GLY A 374 -7.84 -4.37 28.42
CA GLY A 374 -9.02 -4.71 29.23
C GLY A 374 -10.10 -5.53 28.50
N GLN A 375 -10.00 -5.70 27.20
CA GLN A 375 -10.96 -6.49 26.42
C GLN A 375 -10.49 -7.95 26.33
N THR A 376 -10.89 -8.76 27.30
CA THR A 376 -10.83 -10.22 27.20
C THR A 376 -11.67 -10.63 25.99
N VAL A 377 -11.04 -11.27 25.01
CA VAL A 377 -11.71 -11.87 23.84
C VAL A 377 -12.86 -12.75 24.34
N PRO A 378 -14.12 -12.51 23.94
CA PRO A 378 -15.18 -13.46 24.21
C PRO A 378 -14.76 -14.79 23.56
N ARG A 379 -14.62 -15.84 24.34
CA ARG A 379 -14.44 -17.21 23.84
C ARG A 379 -15.67 -17.52 23.00
N ILE A 380 -15.56 -17.49 21.68
CA ILE A 380 -16.59 -18.03 20.80
C ILE A 380 -16.64 -19.51 21.11
N PRO A 381 -17.80 -20.05 21.59
CA PRO A 381 -17.92 -21.47 21.82
C PRO A 381 -17.70 -22.18 20.47
N VAL A 382 -16.71 -23.03 20.41
CA VAL A 382 -16.52 -23.96 19.30
C VAL A 382 -17.80 -24.78 19.25
N LYS A 383 -18.65 -24.53 18.25
CA LYS A 383 -19.73 -25.49 17.94
C LYS A 383 -19.01 -26.80 17.61
N SER A 384 -19.10 -27.74 18.50
CA SER A 384 -18.78 -29.12 18.22
C SER A 384 -19.81 -29.61 17.20
N ASP A 385 -19.38 -29.66 15.93
CA ASP A 385 -20.13 -30.44 14.95
C ASP A 385 -20.11 -31.90 15.43
N LYS A 386 -21.20 -32.28 16.03
CA LYS A 386 -21.53 -33.68 16.18
C LYS A 386 -22.10 -34.17 14.85
N VAL A 387 -21.35 -35.07 14.22
CA VAL A 387 -21.73 -36.15 13.29
C VAL A 387 -22.69 -35.75 12.17
#